data_f07c99d9e0b7e564e2828d4438f0e528
#
_entry.id   f07c99d9e0b7e564e2828d4438f0e528
#
_cell.length_a   1.000
_cell.length_b   1.000
_cell.length_c   1.000
_cell.angle_alpha   90.00
_cell.angle_beta   90.00
_cell.angle_gamma   90.00
#
_symmetry.space_group_name_H-M   'P 1'
#
loop_
_entity.id
_entity.type
_entity.pdbx_description
1 polymer ?
#
loop_
_entity_poly.entity_id
_entity_poly.type
_entity_poly.pdbx_seq_one_letter_code
_entity_poly.pdbx_strand_id
1 'polypeptide(L)'
;MKRQLLVLIPFALLLLTGCQTDKTVNTPNANNNSSTAKATPDEFAAARASYEKNCKLCHQANGEGGPVKLEDGTKLKVPSLREGHALRHPDSDYVKQITKGGDGMPAFGEKLKPEEINDLIRFIRHECQGGMMPPGEPMISPMTNMNMK
;
A
#
# COMPACT_ATOMS: atom_id res chain seq x y z
N MET A 1 -14.29 -4.21 -52.23
CA MET A 1 -14.24 -3.07 -53.19
C MET A 1 -14.08 -1.79 -52.44
N LYS A 2 -12.91 -1.09 -52.65
CA LYS A 2 -12.73 0.37 -52.58
C LYS A 2 -12.91 1.02 -51.18
N ARG A 3 -12.04 1.85 -50.65
CA ARG A 3 -10.97 2.69 -51.23
C ARG A 3 -10.01 3.07 -50.11
N GLN A 4 -8.72 2.89 -50.38
CA GLN A 4 -7.64 3.56 -49.64
C GLN A 4 -7.68 5.05 -49.96
N LEU A 5 -7.56 5.90 -48.98
CA LEU A 5 -7.22 7.30 -49.15
C LEU A 5 -5.87 7.57 -48.47
N LEU A 6 -4.86 7.60 -49.30
CA LEU A 6 -3.50 8.02 -48.99
C LEU A 6 -3.52 9.55 -48.89
N VAL A 7 -3.24 10.09 -47.71
CA VAL A 7 -2.95 11.52 -47.56
C VAL A 7 -1.48 11.67 -47.22
N LEU A 8 -0.72 12.06 -48.25
CA LEU A 8 0.64 12.51 -48.15
C LEU A 8 0.63 13.96 -47.65
N ILE A 9 1.27 14.24 -46.52
CA ILE A 9 1.54 15.59 -46.06
C ILE A 9 3.05 15.82 -46.15
N PRO A 10 3.50 16.87 -46.80
CA PRO A 10 4.94 17.10 -47.06
C PRO A 10 5.62 17.69 -45.82
N PHE A 11 6.82 17.25 -45.68
CA PHE A 11 7.89 17.66 -44.81
C PHE A 11 8.30 19.14 -45.07
N ALA A 12 8.10 19.99 -44.13
CA ALA A 12 8.67 21.32 -44.14
C ALA A 12 9.69 21.45 -43.01
N LEU A 13 10.93 21.37 -43.43
CA LEU A 13 12.14 21.62 -42.69
C LEU A 13 12.27 23.15 -42.44
N LEU A 14 12.27 23.57 -41.19
CA LEU A 14 12.66 24.93 -40.82
C LEU A 14 13.76 24.90 -39.76
N LEU A 15 14.97 25.08 -40.23
CA LEU A 15 16.16 25.43 -39.44
C LEU A 15 16.07 26.91 -39.06
N LEU A 16 16.09 27.23 -37.79
CA LEU A 16 16.48 28.53 -37.30
C LEU A 16 17.41 28.37 -36.09
N THR A 17 18.66 28.62 -36.41
CA THR A 17 19.73 28.95 -35.47
C THR A 17 19.46 30.31 -34.86
N GLY A 18 19.64 30.40 -33.55
CA GLY A 18 19.61 31.65 -32.81
C GLY A 18 20.41 31.56 -31.52
N CYS A 19 21.59 32.13 -31.56
CA CYS A 19 22.55 32.29 -30.46
C CYS A 19 22.09 33.27 -29.38
N GLN A 20 22.47 32.93 -28.13
CA GLN A 20 23.04 33.80 -27.09
C GLN A 20 22.19 34.93 -26.49
N THR A 21 22.14 34.99 -25.16
CA THR A 21 23.03 35.88 -24.38
C THR A 21 22.96 35.53 -22.88
N ASP A 22 24.14 35.45 -22.28
CA ASP A 22 24.38 35.52 -20.85
C ASP A 22 23.72 36.75 -20.23
N LYS A 23 22.99 36.56 -19.14
CA LYS A 23 22.87 37.57 -18.08
C LYS A 23 22.85 36.91 -16.73
N THR A 24 24.02 36.92 -16.13
CA THR A 24 24.26 36.84 -14.70
C THR A 24 23.29 37.75 -13.95
N VAL A 25 22.34 37.18 -13.24
CA VAL A 25 21.62 37.89 -12.17
C VAL A 25 21.87 37.10 -10.89
N ASN A 26 22.79 37.65 -10.12
CA ASN A 26 22.94 37.33 -8.73
C ASN A 26 21.61 37.64 -8.00
N THR A 27 20.96 36.64 -7.51
CA THR A 27 19.93 36.81 -6.48
C THR A 27 20.32 35.96 -5.29
N PRO A 28 20.39 36.54 -4.10
CA PRO A 28 20.92 35.86 -2.95
C PRO A 28 19.85 34.99 -2.29
N ASN A 29 20.31 33.84 -1.80
CA ASN A 29 19.81 33.18 -0.62
C ASN A 29 18.38 32.63 -0.68
N ALA A 30 18.21 31.51 -1.38
CA ALA A 30 17.22 30.53 -0.92
C ALA A 30 18.00 29.49 -0.11
N ASN A 31 17.77 29.52 1.17
CA ASN A 31 18.26 28.55 2.14
C ASN A 31 17.72 27.16 1.79
N ASN A 32 18.35 26.54 0.79
CA ASN A 32 18.14 25.13 0.46
C ASN A 32 18.82 24.28 1.53
N ASN A 33 18.20 24.28 2.71
CA ASN A 33 18.37 23.20 3.65
C ASN A 33 17.60 21.99 3.09
N SER A 34 18.01 21.55 1.90
CA SER A 34 17.71 20.24 1.40
C SER A 34 18.53 19.27 2.22
N SER A 35 18.11 19.09 3.46
CA SER A 35 18.40 17.87 4.20
C SER A 35 18.00 16.75 3.25
N THR A 36 18.99 16.10 2.67
CA THR A 36 18.84 14.73 2.17
C THR A 36 18.58 13.89 3.41
N ALA A 37 17.36 14.01 3.95
CA ALA A 37 16.86 13.07 4.91
C ALA A 37 16.96 11.74 4.18
N LYS A 38 17.94 10.93 4.57
CA LYS A 38 18.01 9.52 4.22
C LYS A 38 16.62 9.00 4.53
N ALA A 39 15.83 8.74 3.48
CA ALA A 39 14.48 8.26 3.63
C ALA A 39 14.55 7.04 4.54
N THR A 40 13.97 7.14 5.72
CA THR A 40 13.80 5.98 6.60
C THR A 40 13.02 4.96 5.78
N PRO A 41 13.52 3.72 5.66
CA PRO A 41 12.77 2.69 4.94
C PRO A 41 11.36 2.62 5.52
N ASP A 42 10.34 2.63 4.66
CA ASP A 42 8.95 2.40 5.09
C ASP A 42 8.89 1.01 5.74
N GLU A 43 8.77 0.98 7.06
CA GLU A 43 8.76 -0.28 7.82
C GLU A 43 7.57 -1.18 7.43
N PHE A 44 6.52 -0.61 6.86
CA PHE A 44 5.35 -1.35 6.40
C PHE A 44 5.35 -1.68 4.91
N ALA A 45 6.39 -1.37 4.16
CA ALA A 45 6.39 -1.57 2.70
C ALA A 45 6.04 -3.00 2.29
N ALA A 46 6.63 -4.01 2.93
CA ALA A 46 6.35 -5.42 2.65
C ALA A 46 4.92 -5.82 3.06
N ALA A 47 4.47 -5.40 4.23
CA ALA A 47 3.12 -5.66 4.72
C ALA A 47 2.06 -4.96 3.86
N ARG A 48 2.31 -3.74 3.43
CA ARG A 48 1.46 -3.00 2.47
C ARG A 48 1.33 -3.75 1.16
N ALA A 49 2.43 -4.21 0.57
CA ALA A 49 2.40 -5.00 -0.67
C ALA A 49 1.61 -6.31 -0.49
N SER A 50 1.78 -6.97 0.65
CA SER A 50 1.03 -8.18 0.99
C SER A 50 -0.47 -7.90 1.16
N TYR A 51 -0.83 -6.81 1.82
CA TYR A 51 -2.23 -6.37 1.98
C TYR A 51 -2.87 -6.05 0.63
N GLU A 52 -2.20 -5.31 -0.23
CA GLU A 52 -2.71 -4.98 -1.56
C GLU A 52 -2.96 -6.21 -2.42
N LYS A 53 -2.07 -7.18 -2.34
CA LYS A 53 -2.16 -8.42 -3.11
C LYS A 53 -3.26 -9.35 -2.61
N ASN A 54 -3.43 -9.49 -1.29
CA ASN A 54 -4.20 -10.58 -0.69
C ASN A 54 -5.50 -10.13 -0.01
N CYS A 55 -5.58 -8.86 0.43
CA CYS A 55 -6.64 -8.39 1.34
C CYS A 55 -7.52 -7.30 0.73
N LYS A 56 -6.90 -6.41 -0.05
CA LYS A 56 -7.52 -5.19 -0.58
C LYS A 56 -8.80 -5.43 -1.38
N LEU A 57 -8.88 -6.55 -2.11
CA LEU A 57 -10.06 -6.87 -2.92
C LEU A 57 -11.34 -6.90 -2.08
N CYS A 58 -11.25 -7.45 -0.87
CA CYS A 58 -12.38 -7.57 0.04
C CYS A 58 -12.43 -6.44 1.08
N HIS A 59 -11.28 -6.09 1.66
CA HIS A 59 -11.22 -5.11 2.74
C HIS A 59 -11.05 -3.67 2.28
N GLN A 60 -10.93 -3.40 0.97
CA GLN A 60 -10.62 -2.10 0.38
C GLN A 60 -9.21 -1.60 0.75
N ALA A 61 -8.72 -0.56 0.07
CA ALA A 61 -7.36 -0.04 0.29
C ALA A 61 -7.13 0.51 1.69
N ASN A 62 -8.19 0.99 2.31
CA ASN A 62 -8.19 1.68 3.61
C ASN A 62 -8.85 0.86 4.73
N GLY A 63 -9.22 -0.41 4.48
CA GLY A 63 -9.83 -1.27 5.49
C GLY A 63 -11.33 -1.01 5.75
N GLU A 64 -12.03 -0.28 4.91
CA GLU A 64 -13.46 0.01 5.12
C GLU A 64 -14.37 -1.22 4.99
N GLY A 65 -13.92 -2.23 4.23
CA GLY A 65 -14.77 -3.38 3.94
C GLY A 65 -15.96 -3.02 3.04
N GLY A 66 -17.12 -3.61 3.32
CA GLY A 66 -18.35 -3.33 2.58
C GLY A 66 -18.85 -4.48 1.71
N PRO A 67 -19.79 -4.24 0.79
CA PRO A 67 -20.33 -5.28 -0.06
C PRO A 67 -19.32 -5.67 -1.15
N VAL A 68 -19.04 -6.96 -1.25
CA VAL A 68 -18.15 -7.55 -2.28
C VAL A 68 -18.92 -8.65 -3.00
N LYS A 69 -18.75 -8.73 -4.32
CA LYS A 69 -19.25 -9.83 -5.13
C LYS A 69 -18.05 -10.63 -5.64
N LEU A 70 -18.02 -11.91 -5.30
CA LEU A 70 -17.00 -12.84 -5.75
C LEU A 70 -17.26 -13.27 -7.21
N GLU A 71 -16.26 -13.90 -7.83
CA GLU A 71 -16.34 -14.38 -9.22
C GLU A 71 -17.45 -15.41 -9.45
N ASP A 72 -17.71 -16.25 -8.45
CA ASP A 72 -18.80 -17.25 -8.44
C ASP A 72 -20.18 -16.63 -8.25
N GLY A 73 -20.27 -15.30 -8.11
CA GLY A 73 -21.49 -14.56 -7.88
C GLY A 73 -21.90 -14.41 -6.42
N THR A 74 -21.20 -15.03 -5.49
CA THR A 74 -21.43 -14.91 -4.05
C THR A 74 -21.29 -13.46 -3.60
N LYS A 75 -22.25 -12.98 -2.81
CA LYS A 75 -22.23 -11.64 -2.23
C LYS A 75 -21.83 -11.73 -0.76
N LEU A 76 -20.79 -11.01 -0.40
CA LEU A 76 -20.29 -10.90 0.97
C LEU A 76 -20.48 -9.47 1.47
N LYS A 77 -20.72 -9.33 2.79
CA LYS A 77 -20.60 -8.05 3.48
C LYS A 77 -19.38 -8.13 4.37
N VAL A 78 -18.26 -7.63 3.87
CA VAL A 78 -16.97 -7.67 4.57
C VAL A 78 -16.98 -6.63 5.70
N PRO A 79 -16.66 -7.02 6.95
CA PRO A 79 -16.60 -6.08 8.06
C PRO A 79 -15.51 -5.03 7.86
N SER A 80 -15.73 -3.82 8.39
CA SER A 80 -14.70 -2.80 8.46
C SER A 80 -13.59 -3.23 9.42
N LEU A 81 -12.34 -3.00 9.02
CA LEU A 81 -11.17 -3.15 9.89
C LEU A 81 -10.91 -1.88 10.72
N ARG A 82 -11.61 -0.78 10.42
CA ARG A 82 -11.36 0.56 10.98
C ARG A 82 -12.22 0.90 12.18
N GLU A 83 -13.30 0.17 12.38
CA GLU A 83 -14.31 0.53 13.36
C GLU A 83 -15.02 -0.69 13.95
N GLY A 84 -15.89 -0.42 14.91
CA GLY A 84 -16.77 -1.42 15.51
C GLY A 84 -16.01 -2.49 16.29
N HIS A 85 -16.35 -3.77 16.03
CA HIS A 85 -15.76 -4.88 16.76
C HIS A 85 -14.29 -5.12 16.41
N ALA A 86 -13.86 -4.75 15.20
CA ALA A 86 -12.48 -4.91 14.76
C ALA A 86 -11.47 -4.24 15.72
N LEU A 87 -11.83 -3.09 16.29
CA LEU A 87 -10.97 -2.38 17.23
C LEU A 87 -10.81 -3.07 18.58
N ARG A 88 -11.68 -4.02 18.90
CA ARG A 88 -11.69 -4.73 20.19
C ARG A 88 -11.07 -6.13 20.14
N HIS A 89 -10.82 -6.65 18.95
CA HIS A 89 -10.19 -7.96 18.79
C HIS A 89 -8.70 -7.86 19.14
N PRO A 90 -8.17 -8.75 19.98
CA PRO A 90 -6.74 -8.88 20.20
C PRO A 90 -6.04 -9.38 18.93
N ASP A 91 -4.72 -9.19 18.87
CA ASP A 91 -3.92 -9.61 17.71
C ASP A 91 -3.99 -11.12 17.47
N SER A 92 -4.16 -11.91 18.53
CA SER A 92 -4.36 -13.36 18.45
C SER A 92 -5.59 -13.77 17.62
N ASP A 93 -6.67 -12.99 17.66
CA ASP A 93 -7.86 -13.22 16.84
C ASP A 93 -7.57 -12.93 15.37
N TYR A 94 -6.82 -11.85 15.07
CA TYR A 94 -6.36 -11.57 13.72
C TYR A 94 -5.45 -12.67 13.19
N VAL A 95 -4.47 -13.13 13.99
CA VAL A 95 -3.60 -14.25 13.61
C VAL A 95 -4.45 -15.48 13.27
N LYS A 96 -5.41 -15.84 14.12
CA LYS A 96 -6.31 -16.98 13.89
C LYS A 96 -7.12 -16.80 12.62
N GLN A 97 -7.76 -15.64 12.43
CA GLN A 97 -8.62 -15.37 11.27
C GLN A 97 -7.82 -15.37 9.97
N ILE A 98 -6.66 -14.73 9.93
CA ILE A 98 -5.80 -14.70 8.74
C ILE A 98 -5.26 -16.10 8.43
N THR A 99 -4.82 -16.84 9.45
CA THR A 99 -4.26 -18.18 9.26
C THR A 99 -5.29 -19.18 8.77
N LYS A 100 -6.48 -19.21 9.42
CA LYS A 100 -7.48 -20.25 9.20
C LYS A 100 -8.59 -19.87 8.23
N GLY A 101 -8.80 -18.57 8.01
CA GLY A 101 -9.95 -18.07 7.26
C GLY A 101 -11.27 -18.28 8.02
N GLY A 102 -12.37 -18.16 7.31
CA GLY A 102 -13.73 -18.33 7.82
C GLY A 102 -14.64 -17.16 7.44
N ASP A 103 -15.95 -17.36 7.49
CA ASP A 103 -16.97 -16.34 7.17
C ASP A 103 -16.77 -15.68 5.80
N GLY A 104 -16.34 -16.47 4.81
CA GLY A 104 -16.04 -16.00 3.45
C GLY A 104 -14.62 -15.48 3.25
N MET A 105 -13.82 -15.39 4.30
CA MET A 105 -12.40 -15.05 4.19
C MET A 105 -11.57 -16.31 3.91
N PRO A 106 -10.72 -16.33 2.88
CA PRO A 106 -9.82 -17.47 2.62
C PRO A 106 -8.75 -17.60 3.70
N ALA A 107 -8.24 -18.82 3.88
CA ALA A 107 -7.08 -19.08 4.74
C ALA A 107 -5.78 -18.67 4.07
N PHE A 108 -4.88 -18.04 4.81
CA PHE A 108 -3.58 -17.59 4.33
C PHE A 108 -2.39 -18.27 5.03
N GLY A 109 -2.63 -19.17 5.98
CA GLY A 109 -1.56 -19.81 6.77
C GLY A 109 -0.57 -20.64 5.94
N GLU A 110 -0.98 -21.13 4.75
CA GLU A 110 -0.08 -21.81 3.82
C GLU A 110 0.63 -20.87 2.82
N LYS A 111 0.14 -19.63 2.71
CA LYS A 111 0.64 -18.63 1.75
C LYS A 111 1.55 -17.59 2.39
N LEU A 112 1.34 -17.33 3.66
CA LEU A 112 2.04 -16.32 4.44
C LEU A 112 2.70 -16.97 5.65
N LYS A 113 3.94 -16.59 5.90
CA LYS A 113 4.67 -17.01 7.10
C LYS A 113 4.11 -16.32 8.35
N PRO A 114 4.30 -16.89 9.54
CA PRO A 114 3.84 -16.26 10.78
C PRO A 114 4.33 -14.82 10.97
N GLU A 115 5.56 -14.52 10.55
CA GLU A 115 6.15 -13.18 10.62
C GLU A 115 5.41 -12.21 9.70
N GLU A 116 5.08 -12.63 8.48
CA GLU A 116 4.35 -11.82 7.50
C GLU A 116 2.91 -11.55 7.97
N ILE A 117 2.29 -12.50 8.66
CA ILE A 117 0.97 -12.32 9.28
C ILE A 117 1.05 -11.27 10.40
N ASN A 118 2.06 -11.35 11.27
CA ASN A 118 2.27 -10.37 12.33
C ASN A 118 2.52 -8.95 11.76
N ASP A 119 3.33 -8.84 10.72
CA ASP A 119 3.59 -7.57 10.05
C ASP A 119 2.32 -7.00 9.39
N LEU A 120 1.48 -7.86 8.80
CA LEU A 120 0.16 -7.45 8.28
C LEU A 120 -0.75 -6.91 9.39
N ILE A 121 -0.75 -7.53 10.57
CA ILE A 121 -1.56 -7.06 11.71
C ILE A 121 -1.05 -5.70 12.17
N ARG A 122 0.26 -5.51 12.32
CA ARG A 122 0.87 -4.22 12.65
C ARG A 122 0.50 -3.15 11.63
N PHE A 123 0.56 -3.47 10.35
CA PHE A 123 0.13 -2.60 9.25
C PHE A 123 -1.35 -2.20 9.38
N ILE A 124 -2.25 -3.17 9.62
CA ILE A 124 -3.69 -2.92 9.81
C ILE A 124 -3.92 -2.00 11.02
N ARG A 125 -3.24 -2.25 12.15
CA ARG A 125 -3.32 -1.39 13.34
C ARG A 125 -2.89 0.04 13.02
N HIS A 126 -1.77 0.19 12.34
CA HIS A 126 -1.23 1.50 12.00
C HIS A 126 -2.09 2.24 10.96
N GLU A 127 -2.33 1.62 9.81
CA GLU A 127 -2.94 2.29 8.66
C GLU A 127 -4.47 2.34 8.73
N CYS A 128 -5.10 1.27 9.22
CA CYS A 128 -6.56 1.21 9.25
C CYS A 128 -7.13 1.68 10.58
N GLN A 129 -6.41 1.52 11.68
CA GLN A 129 -6.90 1.79 13.03
C GLN A 129 -6.20 2.95 13.72
N GLY A 130 -5.37 3.73 12.98
CA GLY A 130 -4.72 4.92 13.51
C GLY A 130 -3.75 4.65 14.66
N GLY A 131 -3.13 3.47 14.69
CA GLY A 131 -2.21 3.05 15.74
C GLY A 131 -2.89 2.64 17.06
N MET A 132 -4.21 2.49 17.07
CA MET A 132 -4.93 2.01 18.26
C MET A 132 -4.57 0.56 18.57
N MET A 133 -4.16 0.32 19.80
CA MET A 133 -3.93 -1.01 20.34
C MET A 133 -5.16 -1.48 21.11
N PRO A 134 -5.55 -2.76 20.99
CA PRO A 134 -6.62 -3.29 21.84
C PRO A 134 -6.22 -3.25 23.31
N PRO A 135 -7.19 -3.08 24.21
CA PRO A 135 -6.90 -3.07 25.66
C PRO A 135 -6.21 -4.36 26.09
N GLY A 136 -5.03 -4.24 26.71
CA GLY A 136 -4.34 -5.36 27.37
C GLY A 136 -3.25 -6.08 26.53
N GLU A 137 -2.98 -5.65 25.32
CA GLU A 137 -1.87 -6.21 24.53
C GLU A 137 -0.60 -5.34 24.66
N PRO A 138 0.56 -5.95 24.96
CA PRO A 138 1.84 -5.27 24.86
C PRO A 138 2.16 -4.96 23.40
N MET A 139 2.75 -3.81 23.14
CA MET A 139 3.29 -3.48 21.80
C MET A 139 4.17 -4.63 21.33
N ILE A 140 3.81 -5.28 20.22
CA ILE A 140 4.70 -6.20 19.54
C ILE A 140 5.82 -5.34 18.97
N SER A 141 6.91 -5.20 19.74
CA SER A 141 8.11 -4.50 19.26
C SER A 141 8.58 -5.14 17.96
N PRO A 142 9.09 -4.34 17.00
CA PRO A 142 9.74 -4.91 15.82
C PRO A 142 10.77 -5.90 16.33
N MET A 143 10.73 -7.13 15.83
CA MET A 143 11.72 -8.15 16.16
C MET A 143 13.08 -7.63 15.71
N THR A 144 13.76 -6.96 16.63
CA THR A 144 15.17 -6.69 16.50
C THR A 144 15.83 -8.06 16.41
N ASN A 145 16.40 -8.37 15.24
CA ASN A 145 17.26 -9.50 14.96
C ASN A 145 17.81 -10.15 16.23
N MET A 146 17.14 -11.18 16.76
CA MET A 146 17.83 -12.11 17.66
C MET A 146 18.70 -12.96 16.77
N ASN A 147 19.96 -12.53 16.60
CA ASN A 147 21.07 -13.36 16.19
C ASN A 147 21.04 -14.62 17.05
N MET A 148 20.45 -15.69 16.57
CA MET A 148 20.74 -17.02 17.10
C MET A 148 22.10 -17.40 16.59
N LYS A 149 23.02 -17.42 17.54
CA LYS A 149 24.39 -17.95 17.41
C LYS A 149 24.30 -19.48 17.51
#